data_45a9d1e214e5e2432b04ac2832d12f82
#
_entry.id   45a9d1e214e5e2432b04ac2832d12f82
#
_cell.length_a   1.000
_cell.length_b   1.000
_cell.length_c   1.000
_cell.angle_alpha   90.00
_cell.angle_beta   90.00
_cell.angle_gamma   90.00
#
_symmetry.space_group_name_H-M   'P 1'
#
loop_
_entity.id
_entity.type
_entity.pdbx_description
1 polymer ?
#
loop_
_entity_poly.entity_id
_entity_poly.type
_entity_poly.pdbx_seq_one_letter_code
_entity_poly.pdbx_strand_id
1 'polypeptide(L)'
;MSGFSLESEFYCCKCGTKGIPIARKKGKAREAGHLKKLYCLKCGEETNHAECKEFTHYNKADFEFERQYGNFDESQNRILDYGLFRDKMHNEGVDLP
;
A
#
# COMPACT_ATOMS: atom_id res chain seq x y z
N MET A 1 19.04 3.60 -20.84
CA MET A 1 18.15 3.53 -19.66
C MET A 1 16.90 4.32 -19.94
N SER A 2 15.77 3.72 -19.67
CA SER A 2 14.52 4.43 -19.81
C SER A 2 14.40 5.50 -18.73
N GLY A 3 13.63 6.55 -18.98
CA GLY A 3 13.36 7.59 -18.00
C GLY A 3 12.26 7.23 -17.01
N PHE A 4 11.96 5.93 -16.85
CA PHE A 4 10.91 5.49 -15.95
C PHE A 4 11.49 5.13 -14.60
N SER A 5 10.77 5.51 -13.54
CA SER A 5 11.07 5.05 -12.21
C SER A 5 10.68 3.57 -12.10
N LEU A 6 11.11 2.90 -11.03
CA LEU A 6 10.69 1.53 -10.76
C LEU A 6 9.16 1.48 -10.74
N GLU A 7 8.61 0.42 -11.32
CA GLU A 7 7.18 0.22 -11.32
C GLU A 7 6.68 0.04 -9.89
N SER A 8 5.60 0.75 -9.58
CA SER A 8 4.90 0.54 -8.33
C SER A 8 3.84 -0.52 -8.53
N GLU A 9 3.61 -1.33 -7.51
CA GLU A 9 2.49 -2.25 -7.48
C GLU A 9 1.42 -1.68 -6.55
N PHE A 10 0.17 -1.76 -6.97
CA PHE A 10 -0.96 -1.23 -6.21
C PHE A 10 -1.82 -2.37 -5.74
N TYR A 11 -2.16 -2.38 -4.45
CA TYR A 11 -2.98 -3.43 -3.86
C TYR A 11 -4.19 -2.80 -3.20
N CYS A 12 -5.37 -3.36 -3.48
CA CYS A 12 -6.63 -2.86 -2.94
C CYS A 12 -6.65 -3.01 -1.41
N CYS A 13 -6.86 -1.91 -0.71
CA CYS A 13 -6.90 -1.92 0.75
C CYS A 13 -8.14 -2.63 1.30
N LYS A 14 -9.16 -2.81 0.48
CA LYS A 14 -10.39 -3.47 0.89
C LYS A 14 -10.30 -4.99 0.75
N CYS A 15 -9.86 -5.50 -0.40
CA CYS A 15 -9.84 -6.93 -0.67
C CYS A 15 -8.43 -7.53 -0.77
N GLY A 16 -7.39 -6.72 -0.84
CA GLY A 16 -6.02 -7.17 -0.93
C GLY A 16 -5.56 -7.59 -2.32
N THR A 17 -6.42 -7.50 -3.31
CA THR A 17 -6.09 -7.92 -4.67
C THR A 17 -5.15 -6.92 -5.34
N LYS A 18 -4.19 -7.43 -6.09
CA LYS A 18 -3.28 -6.59 -6.86
C LYS A 18 -4.08 -5.86 -7.95
N GLY A 19 -3.92 -4.56 -7.99
CA GLY A 19 -4.59 -3.71 -8.96
C GLY A 19 -3.87 -3.70 -10.31
N ILE A 20 -4.40 -2.91 -11.23
CA ILE A 20 -3.83 -2.74 -12.56
C ILE A 20 -2.48 -2.03 -12.45
N PRO A 21 -1.42 -2.54 -13.10
CA PRO A 21 -0.13 -1.86 -13.08
C PRO A 21 -0.23 -0.46 -13.67
N ILE A 22 0.40 0.50 -13.00
CA ILE A 22 0.42 1.89 -13.45
C ILE A 22 1.87 2.31 -13.57
N ALA A 23 2.28 2.68 -14.80
CA ALA A 23 3.60 3.24 -15.03
C ALA A 23 3.59 4.72 -14.63
N ARG A 24 4.64 5.16 -13.96
CA ARG A 24 4.79 6.56 -13.59
C ARG A 24 5.99 7.15 -14.30
N LYS A 25 5.83 8.39 -14.74
CA LYS A 25 6.94 9.13 -15.32
C LYS A 25 7.94 9.50 -14.22
N LYS A 26 9.20 9.59 -14.60
CA LYS A 26 10.26 10.06 -13.69
C LYS A 26 9.86 11.42 -13.12
N GLY A 27 10.00 11.57 -11.82
CA GLY A 27 9.63 12.82 -11.12
C GLY A 27 8.17 12.90 -10.71
N LYS A 28 7.35 11.94 -11.13
CA LYS A 28 5.93 11.88 -10.74
C LYS A 28 5.63 10.77 -9.75
N ALA A 29 6.64 10.00 -9.39
CA ALA A 29 6.47 8.90 -8.44
C ALA A 29 6.13 9.43 -7.04
N ARG A 30 5.19 8.77 -6.38
CA ARG A 30 4.85 9.04 -4.99
C ARG A 30 5.67 8.14 -4.07
N GLU A 31 5.67 8.45 -2.79
CA GLU A 31 6.34 7.62 -1.80
C GLU A 31 5.67 6.25 -1.70
N ALA A 32 6.47 5.23 -1.37
CA ALA A 32 5.93 3.93 -1.06
C ALA A 32 4.97 4.03 0.13
N GLY A 33 3.84 3.33 0.04
CA GLY A 33 2.79 3.41 1.05
C GLY A 33 1.72 4.44 0.75
N HIS A 34 1.89 5.26 -0.29
CA HIS A 34 0.86 6.23 -0.70
C HIS A 34 -0.43 5.51 -1.11
N LEU A 35 -1.57 6.06 -0.72
CA LEU A 35 -2.87 5.52 -1.12
C LEU A 35 -3.39 6.24 -2.35
N LYS A 36 -3.87 5.47 -3.32
CA LYS A 36 -4.43 6.00 -4.56
C LYS A 36 -5.77 5.32 -4.83
N LYS A 37 -6.78 6.11 -5.15
CA LYS A 37 -8.09 5.57 -5.50
C LYS A 37 -8.07 5.02 -6.93
N LEU A 38 -8.35 3.74 -7.07
CA LEU A 38 -8.38 3.05 -8.34
C LEU A 38 -9.57 2.10 -8.37
N TYR A 39 -10.09 1.85 -9.56
CA TYR A 39 -11.16 0.87 -9.72
C TYR A 39 -10.62 -0.52 -9.43
N CYS A 40 -11.27 -1.24 -8.53
CA CYS A 40 -10.91 -2.61 -8.20
C CYS A 40 -11.85 -3.57 -8.91
N LEU A 41 -11.30 -4.40 -9.79
CA LEU A 41 -12.11 -5.36 -10.55
C LEU A 41 -12.79 -6.38 -9.65
N LYS A 42 -12.13 -6.76 -8.56
CA LYS A 42 -12.70 -7.74 -7.63
C LYS A 42 -13.81 -7.15 -6.78
N CYS A 43 -13.63 -5.91 -6.30
CA CYS A 43 -14.66 -5.24 -5.50
C CYS A 43 -15.79 -4.68 -6.35
N GLY A 44 -15.54 -4.44 -7.65
CA GLY A 44 -16.51 -3.84 -8.55
C GLY A 44 -16.76 -2.35 -8.28
N GLU A 45 -15.83 -1.66 -7.64
CA GLU A 45 -15.96 -0.25 -7.30
C GLU A 45 -14.58 0.37 -7.12
N GLU A 46 -14.54 1.70 -7.02
CA GLU A 46 -13.30 2.39 -6.71
C GLU A 46 -12.97 2.22 -5.22
N THR A 47 -11.74 1.82 -4.94
CA THR A 47 -11.25 1.67 -3.57
C THR A 47 -9.85 2.26 -3.48
N ASN A 48 -9.39 2.56 -2.28
CA ASN A 48 -8.01 2.97 -2.08
C ASN A 48 -7.09 1.77 -2.27
N HIS A 49 -5.98 2.02 -2.97
CA HIS A 49 -4.93 1.03 -3.19
C HIS A 49 -3.64 1.57 -2.59
N ALA A 50 -2.87 0.69 -1.96
CA ALA A 50 -1.57 1.06 -1.40
C ALA A 50 -0.49 0.85 -2.46
N GLU A 51 0.35 1.86 -2.60
CA GLU A 51 1.46 1.82 -3.55
C GLU A 51 2.66 1.13 -2.90
N CYS A 52 3.00 -0.05 -3.39
CA CYS A 52 4.10 -0.85 -2.87
C CYS A 52 5.27 -0.82 -3.84
N LYS A 53 6.48 -0.66 -3.31
CA LYS A 53 7.70 -0.65 -4.10
C LYS A 53 8.72 -1.60 -3.46
N GLU A 54 9.32 -2.46 -4.26
CA GLU A 54 10.37 -3.34 -3.78
C GLU A 54 11.59 -2.53 -3.31
N PHE A 55 12.30 -3.07 -2.35
CA PHE A 55 13.53 -2.45 -1.81
C PHE A 55 13.31 -1.09 -1.16
N THR A 56 12.08 -0.83 -0.70
CA THR A 56 11.74 0.38 0.04
C THR A 56 11.19 0.01 1.41
N HIS A 57 10.89 1.04 2.20
CA HIS A 57 10.30 0.85 3.53
C HIS A 57 8.85 0.34 3.49
N TYR A 58 8.25 0.25 2.30
CA TYR A 58 6.86 -0.22 2.17
C TYR A 58 6.72 -1.09 0.93
N ASN A 59 6.75 -2.39 1.14
CA ASN A 59 6.57 -3.39 0.08
C ASN A 59 5.28 -4.18 0.35
N LYS A 60 5.05 -5.24 -0.42
CA LYS A 60 3.84 -6.05 -0.28
C LYS A 60 3.68 -6.64 1.12
N ALA A 61 4.78 -7.06 1.75
CA ALA A 61 4.71 -7.63 3.10
C ALA A 61 4.22 -6.59 4.11
N ASP A 62 4.66 -5.34 3.98
CA ASP A 62 4.20 -4.25 4.84
C ASP A 62 2.72 -3.97 4.63
N PHE A 63 2.26 -3.98 3.39
CA PHE A 63 0.85 -3.81 3.07
C PHE A 63 -0.01 -4.92 3.68
N GLU A 64 0.42 -6.17 3.53
CA GLU A 64 -0.31 -7.31 4.09
C GLU A 64 -0.36 -7.23 5.60
N PHE A 65 0.73 -6.78 6.23
CA PHE A 65 0.80 -6.58 7.68
C PHE A 65 -0.21 -5.52 8.13
N GLU A 66 -0.24 -4.36 7.47
CA GLU A 66 -1.22 -3.31 7.78
C GLU A 66 -2.65 -3.81 7.65
N ARG A 67 -2.91 -4.53 6.57
CA ARG A 67 -4.25 -5.02 6.29
C ARG A 67 -4.67 -6.10 7.31
N GLN A 68 -3.76 -6.99 7.63
CA GLN A 68 -4.02 -8.09 8.57
C GLN A 68 -4.35 -7.57 9.97
N TYR A 69 -3.67 -6.54 10.41
CA TYR A 69 -3.85 -5.98 11.76
C TYR A 69 -4.75 -4.76 11.81
N GLY A 70 -5.47 -4.49 10.73
CA GLY A 70 -6.58 -3.54 10.76
C GLY A 70 -6.22 -2.07 10.75
N ASN A 71 -5.18 -1.66 10.02
CA ASN A 71 -4.81 -0.24 9.91
C ASN A 71 -5.54 0.50 8.80
N PHE A 72 -6.58 -0.09 8.22
CA PHE A 72 -7.44 0.58 7.23
C PHE A 72 -8.87 0.57 7.75
N ASP A 73 -9.57 1.71 7.61
CA ASP A 73 -10.97 1.81 8.01
C ASP A 73 -11.92 1.28 6.92
N GLU A 74 -13.23 1.41 7.14
CA GLU A 74 -14.24 0.92 6.18
C GLU A 74 -14.15 1.59 4.82
N SER A 75 -13.66 2.82 4.77
CA SER A 75 -13.47 3.57 3.52
C SER A 75 -12.07 3.38 2.95
N GLN A 76 -11.30 2.44 3.50
CA GLN A 76 -9.93 2.12 3.11
C GLN A 76 -8.97 3.30 3.31
N ASN A 77 -9.23 4.14 4.31
CA ASN A 77 -8.28 5.18 4.71
C ASN A 77 -7.35 4.59 5.77
N ARG A 78 -6.08 5.00 5.73
CA ARG A 78 -5.10 4.57 6.74
C ARG A 78 -5.42 5.23 8.07
N ILE A 79 -5.49 4.44 9.14
CA ILE A 79 -5.84 4.93 10.48
C ILE A 79 -4.65 5.62 11.13
N LEU A 80 -3.50 4.94 11.17
CA LEU A 80 -2.26 5.48 11.70
C LEU A 80 -1.21 5.52 10.59
N ASP A 81 -0.34 6.54 10.59
CA ASP A 81 0.84 6.51 9.75
C ASP A 81 1.55 5.18 9.94
N TYR A 82 2.09 4.61 8.86
CA TYR A 82 2.65 3.26 8.90
C TYR A 82 3.77 3.11 9.93
N GLY A 83 4.65 4.12 10.05
CA GLY A 83 5.71 4.09 11.06
C GLY A 83 5.16 4.00 12.47
N LEU A 84 4.13 4.80 12.77
CA LEU A 84 3.46 4.77 14.07
C LEU A 84 2.74 3.44 14.29
N PHE A 85 2.14 2.90 13.25
CA PHE A 85 1.46 1.61 13.31
C PHE A 85 2.45 0.50 13.63
N ARG A 86 3.62 0.48 12.98
CA ARG A 86 4.67 -0.50 13.26
C ARG A 86 5.12 -0.43 14.71
N ASP A 87 5.35 0.80 15.22
CA ASP A 87 5.77 0.98 16.61
C ASP A 87 4.72 0.43 17.58
N LYS A 88 3.46 0.71 17.30
CA LYS A 88 2.35 0.20 18.13
C LYS A 88 2.34 -1.33 18.12
N MET A 89 2.44 -1.94 16.96
CA MET A 89 2.42 -3.40 16.85
C MET A 89 3.62 -4.03 17.54
N HIS A 90 4.80 -3.43 17.37
CA HIS A 90 6.00 -3.91 18.05
C HIS A 90 5.84 -3.88 19.58
N ASN A 91 5.26 -2.79 20.09
CA ASN A 91 5.02 -2.66 21.54
C ASN A 91 3.99 -3.66 22.05
N GLU A 92 3.11 -4.15 21.19
CA GLU A 92 2.12 -5.17 21.52
C GLU A 92 2.65 -6.59 21.33
N GLY A 93 3.93 -6.73 20.97
CA GLY A 93 4.56 -8.03 20.82
C GLY A 93 4.34 -8.72 19.49
N VAL A 94 3.86 -7.98 18.48
CA VAL A 94 3.64 -8.53 17.15
C VAL A 94 4.95 -8.53 16.36
N ASP A 95 5.26 -9.62 15.68
CA ASP A 95 6.43 -9.71 14.82
C ASP A 95 6.24 -8.83 13.61
N LEU A 96 7.22 -7.96 13.30
CA LEU A 96 7.19 -7.07 12.16
C LEU A 96 7.69 -7.80 10.90
N PRO A 97 7.16 -7.42 9.72
CA PRO A 97 7.64 -8.00 8.47
C PRO A 97 9.08 -7.60 8.13
#